data_df6b2380dd57344c23f1626147088ffa
#
_entry.id   df6b2380dd57344c23f1626147088ffa
#
_cell.length_a   1.000
_cell.length_b   1.000
_cell.length_c   1.000
_cell.angle_alpha   90.00
_cell.angle_beta   90.00
_cell.angle_gamma   90.00
#
_symmetry.space_group_name_H-M   'P 1'
#
loop_
_entity.id
_entity.type
_entity.pdbx_description
1 polymer ?
#
loop_
_entity_poly.entity_id
_entity_poly.type
_entity_poly.pdbx_seq_one_letter_code
_entity_poly.pdbx_strand_id
1 'polypeptide(L)'
;MRLDLSYTRVTHDGVARLTREERRSLALHRAIVAKLAADPEGVLAKARRNLAVMRRAHQDRSAEPWLAEWGRLLRGPISRVVEVSVSTSQRARGLRQVTPFAGVLFDQERRAIYQAERAV
;
A
#
# COMPACT_ATOMS: atom_id res chain seq x y z
N MET A 1 28.40 -15.83 -4.68
CA MET A 1 27.97 -15.66 -4.99
C MET A 1 27.18 -15.89 -5.59
N ARG A 2 26.70 -16.27 -5.62
CA ARG A 2 25.98 -16.44 -6.28
C ARG A 2 24.77 -16.21 -5.89
N LEU A 3 24.32 -16.35 -4.86
CA LEU A 3 23.29 -16.04 -4.35
C LEU A 3 22.89 -14.77 -4.64
N ASP A 4 23.69 -13.99 -4.60
CA ASP A 4 23.51 -12.76 -4.96
C ASP A 4 22.92 -12.62 -6.26
N LEU A 5 23.10 -13.53 -7.14
CA LEU A 5 22.53 -13.46 -8.40
C LEU A 5 21.07 -13.34 -8.41
N SER A 6 20.44 -14.06 -7.52
CA SER A 6 19.03 -13.99 -7.38
C SER A 6 18.60 -12.63 -6.96
N TYR A 7 19.30 -12.08 -6.02
CA TYR A 7 19.02 -10.77 -5.53
C TYR A 7 19.17 -9.75 -6.63
N THR A 8 20.20 -9.86 -7.41
CA THR A 8 20.46 -8.92 -8.46
C THR A 8 19.37 -8.99 -9.51
N ARG A 9 18.91 -10.15 -9.83
CA ARG A 9 17.85 -10.25 -10.79
C ARG A 9 16.60 -9.58 -10.34
N VAL A 10 16.33 -9.66 -9.08
CA VAL A 10 15.19 -9.03 -8.53
C VAL A 10 15.23 -7.56 -8.75
N THR A 11 16.35 -6.95 -8.52
CA THR A 11 16.44 -5.52 -8.69
C THR A 11 16.54 -5.13 -10.13
N HIS A 12 16.95 -6.04 -10.97
CA HIS A 12 17.17 -5.72 -12.35
C HIS A 12 15.93 -5.20 -13.03
N ASP A 13 14.82 -5.82 -12.86
CA ASP A 13 13.62 -5.38 -13.54
C ASP A 13 12.77 -4.50 -12.66
N GLY A 14 13.19 -4.22 -11.47
CA GLY A 14 12.52 -3.31 -10.58
C GLY A 14 11.22 -3.83 -10.03
N VAL A 15 10.68 -4.86 -10.54
CA VAL A 15 9.44 -5.40 -10.07
C VAL A 15 9.67 -6.51 -9.18
N ALA A 16 10.71 -7.15 -9.44
CA ALA A 16 11.12 -8.13 -8.56
C ALA A 16 10.17 -9.25 -8.41
N ARG A 17 10.34 -9.98 -7.42
CA ARG A 17 9.60 -11.14 -7.11
C ARG A 17 8.64 -10.89 -6.03
N LEU A 18 7.66 -10.12 -6.31
CA LEU A 18 6.63 -9.85 -5.35
C LEU A 18 5.87 -11.14 -5.05
N THR A 19 5.50 -11.34 -3.78
CA THR A 19 4.63 -12.44 -3.41
C THR A 19 3.24 -12.20 -3.98
N ARG A 20 2.39 -13.22 -3.91
CA ARG A 20 1.01 -13.08 -4.34
C ARG A 20 0.32 -11.98 -3.55
N GLU A 21 0.54 -11.96 -2.24
CA GLU A 21 -0.06 -10.96 -1.38
C GLU A 21 0.43 -9.56 -1.72
N GLU A 22 1.71 -9.43 -2.03
CA GLU A 22 2.26 -8.12 -2.40
C GLU A 22 1.71 -7.65 -3.75
N ARG A 23 1.58 -8.55 -4.70
CA ARG A 23 0.99 -8.17 -5.99
C ARG A 23 -0.45 -7.74 -5.82
N ARG A 24 -1.19 -8.45 -4.98
CA ARG A 24 -2.58 -8.11 -4.70
C ARG A 24 -2.68 -6.75 -4.03
N SER A 25 -1.83 -6.53 -3.03
CA SER A 25 -1.79 -5.26 -2.31
C SER A 25 -1.44 -4.11 -3.26
N LEU A 26 -0.48 -4.33 -4.14
CA LEU A 26 -0.10 -3.31 -5.10
C LEU A 26 -1.26 -3.00 -6.06
N ALA A 27 -1.94 -4.03 -6.53
CA ALA A 27 -3.09 -3.84 -7.43
C ALA A 27 -4.21 -3.07 -6.74
N LEU A 28 -4.47 -3.38 -5.46
CA LEU A 28 -5.47 -2.65 -4.70
C LEU A 28 -5.07 -1.18 -4.55
N HIS A 29 -3.81 -0.91 -4.27
CA HIS A 29 -3.35 0.46 -4.06
C HIS A 29 -3.32 1.25 -5.36
N ARG A 30 -3.09 0.60 -6.49
CA ARG A 30 -3.22 1.29 -7.78
C ARG A 30 -4.66 1.77 -8.00
N ALA A 31 -5.63 0.95 -7.62
CA ALA A 31 -7.02 1.33 -7.72
C ALA A 31 -7.34 2.45 -6.72
N ILE A 32 -6.73 2.41 -5.54
CA ILE A 32 -6.90 3.45 -4.54
C ILE A 32 -6.34 4.78 -5.05
N VAL A 33 -5.22 4.75 -5.77
CA VAL A 33 -4.66 5.97 -6.35
C VAL A 33 -5.65 6.59 -7.35
N ALA A 34 -6.36 5.78 -8.10
CA ALA A 34 -7.38 6.29 -9.02
C ALA A 34 -8.51 6.98 -8.24
N LYS A 35 -8.93 6.39 -7.11
CA LYS A 35 -9.94 7.03 -6.27
C LYS A 35 -9.41 8.33 -5.66
N LEU A 36 -8.15 8.33 -5.27
CA LEU A 36 -7.51 9.49 -4.71
C LEU A 36 -7.45 10.63 -5.74
N ALA A 37 -7.18 10.31 -6.99
CA ALA A 37 -7.17 11.32 -8.04
C ALA A 37 -8.55 11.91 -8.28
N ALA A 38 -9.59 11.09 -8.14
CA ALA A 38 -10.96 11.55 -8.37
C ALA A 38 -11.51 12.34 -7.19
N ASP A 39 -11.12 11.99 -5.96
CA ASP A 39 -11.66 12.63 -4.77
C ASP A 39 -10.58 12.67 -3.69
N PRO A 40 -9.59 13.53 -3.83
CA PRO A 40 -8.47 13.54 -2.88
C PRO A 40 -8.91 13.85 -1.46
N GLU A 41 -9.83 14.79 -1.28
CA GLU A 41 -10.21 15.18 0.07
C GLU A 41 -10.97 14.09 0.78
N GLY A 42 -11.89 13.45 0.08
CA GLY A 42 -12.68 12.39 0.68
C GLY A 42 -11.85 11.18 1.03
N VAL A 43 -10.95 10.78 0.13
CA VAL A 43 -10.11 9.62 0.36
C VAL A 43 -9.14 9.88 1.50
N LEU A 44 -8.52 11.06 1.52
CA LEU A 44 -7.56 11.39 2.59
C LEU A 44 -8.26 11.50 3.93
N ALA A 45 -9.46 12.07 3.97
CA ALA A 45 -10.20 12.17 5.23
C ALA A 45 -10.53 10.78 5.78
N LYS A 46 -10.93 9.87 4.90
CA LYS A 46 -11.21 8.50 5.32
C LYS A 46 -9.95 7.82 5.83
N ALA A 47 -8.84 8.01 5.13
CA ALA A 47 -7.57 7.43 5.54
C ALA A 47 -7.14 7.95 6.91
N ARG A 48 -7.31 9.22 7.15
CA ARG A 48 -6.95 9.80 8.45
C ARG A 48 -7.80 9.24 9.57
N ARG A 49 -9.10 9.08 9.34
CA ARG A 49 -9.99 8.49 10.33
C ARG A 49 -9.59 7.05 10.61
N ASN A 50 -9.31 6.30 9.55
CA ASN A 50 -8.88 4.91 9.70
C ASN A 50 -7.58 4.81 10.49
N LEU A 51 -6.63 5.69 10.17
CA LEU A 51 -5.35 5.67 10.86
C LEU A 51 -5.52 5.94 12.35
N ALA A 52 -6.39 6.87 12.71
CA ALA A 52 -6.63 7.18 14.10
C ALA A 52 -7.20 5.95 14.83
N VAL A 53 -8.12 5.25 14.18
CA VAL A 53 -8.68 4.04 14.77
C VAL A 53 -7.62 2.96 14.92
N MET A 54 -6.80 2.78 13.89
CA MET A 54 -5.75 1.77 13.90
C MET A 54 -4.76 2.04 15.04
N ARG A 55 -4.38 3.27 15.23
CA ARG A 55 -3.38 3.59 16.27
C ARG A 55 -3.96 3.41 17.67
N ARG A 56 -5.23 3.66 17.86
CA ARG A 56 -5.86 3.43 19.16
C ARG A 56 -6.05 1.95 19.45
N ALA A 57 -6.39 1.18 18.44
CA ALA A 57 -6.72 -0.22 18.62
C ALA A 57 -5.51 -1.14 18.61
N HIS A 58 -4.39 -0.66 18.05
CA HIS A 58 -3.26 -1.52 17.81
C HIS A 58 -2.49 -1.78 19.09
N GLN A 59 -2.38 -3.04 19.45
CA GLN A 59 -1.67 -3.43 20.65
C GLN A 59 -0.22 -3.76 20.36
N ASP A 60 0.11 -4.04 19.12
CA ASP A 60 1.43 -4.46 18.73
C ASP A 60 2.29 -3.24 18.44
N ARG A 61 3.27 -2.99 19.29
CA ARG A 61 4.11 -1.84 19.13
C ARG A 61 5.00 -1.91 17.93
N SER A 62 5.17 -3.09 17.34
CA SER A 62 6.03 -3.22 16.16
C SER A 62 5.47 -2.48 14.95
N ALA A 63 4.16 -2.25 14.92
CA ALA A 63 3.55 -1.54 13.80
C ALA A 63 3.60 -0.03 13.96
N GLU A 64 3.88 0.46 15.16
CA GLU A 64 3.79 1.91 15.43
C GLU A 64 4.68 2.75 14.51
N PRO A 65 5.92 2.36 14.21
CA PRO A 65 6.71 3.19 13.30
C PRO A 65 6.06 3.32 11.92
N TRP A 66 5.41 2.26 11.44
CA TRP A 66 4.72 2.31 10.16
C TRP A 66 3.49 3.20 10.21
N LEU A 67 2.75 3.13 11.32
CA LEU A 67 1.56 3.96 11.48
C LEU A 67 1.94 5.43 11.63
N ALA A 68 3.03 5.72 12.35
CA ALA A 68 3.53 7.07 12.45
C ALA A 68 3.95 7.63 11.09
N GLU A 69 4.57 6.77 10.27
CA GLU A 69 4.98 7.19 8.94
C GLU A 69 3.77 7.51 8.07
N TRP A 70 2.71 6.69 8.14
CA TRP A 70 1.48 7.02 7.43
C TRP A 70 0.92 8.36 7.91
N GLY A 71 1.02 8.65 9.21
CA GLY A 71 0.58 9.94 9.73
C GLY A 71 1.31 11.09 9.06
N ARG A 72 2.62 10.95 8.90
CA ARG A 72 3.41 11.98 8.23
C ARG A 72 3.03 12.09 6.75
N LEU A 73 2.86 10.96 6.08
CA LEU A 73 2.50 10.95 4.66
C LEU A 73 1.15 11.62 4.42
N LEU A 74 0.18 11.35 5.28
CA LEU A 74 -1.16 11.88 5.09
C LEU A 74 -1.25 13.37 5.39
N ARG A 75 -0.24 13.93 6.07
CA ARG A 75 -0.17 15.36 6.31
C ARG A 75 0.66 16.08 5.27
N GLY A 76 1.42 15.34 4.48
CA GLY A 76 2.33 15.91 3.50
C GLY A 76 1.71 16.00 2.11
N PRO A 77 2.56 16.20 1.09
CA PRO A 77 2.07 16.31 -0.27
C PRO A 77 1.45 15.00 -0.74
N ILE A 78 0.39 15.11 -1.49
CA ILE A 78 -0.32 13.94 -2.00
C ILE A 78 0.57 13.08 -2.90
N SER A 79 1.54 13.68 -3.55
CA SER A 79 2.46 12.94 -4.41
C SER A 79 3.24 11.89 -3.65
N ARG A 80 3.52 12.13 -2.37
CA ARG A 80 4.21 11.15 -1.55
C ARG A 80 3.32 9.96 -1.22
N VAL A 81 2.04 10.24 -1.00
CA VAL A 81 1.07 9.18 -0.78
C VAL A 81 0.96 8.31 -2.02
N VAL A 82 0.89 8.93 -3.19
CA VAL A 82 0.83 8.20 -4.45
C VAL A 82 2.09 7.35 -4.63
N GLU A 83 3.22 7.92 -4.34
CA GLU A 83 4.49 7.22 -4.52
C GLU A 83 4.55 5.94 -3.70
N VAL A 84 4.24 6.00 -2.41
CA VAL A 84 4.31 4.80 -1.58
C VAL A 84 3.20 3.82 -1.91
N SER A 85 2.11 4.28 -2.49
CA SER A 85 1.01 3.41 -2.87
C SER A 85 1.38 2.52 -4.04
N VAL A 86 2.28 2.94 -4.90
CA VAL A 86 2.62 2.17 -6.11
C VAL A 86 4.08 1.75 -6.21
N SER A 87 4.92 2.17 -5.30
CA SER A 87 6.34 1.81 -5.34
C SER A 87 6.52 0.34 -4.96
N THR A 88 7.51 -0.31 -5.56
CA THR A 88 7.84 -1.70 -5.21
C THR A 88 8.98 -1.77 -4.22
N SER A 89 9.40 -0.65 -3.64
CA SER A 89 10.46 -0.64 -2.65
C SER A 89 10.04 -1.41 -1.41
N GLN A 90 11.01 -1.88 -0.66
CA GLN A 90 10.76 -2.61 0.56
C GLN A 90 9.97 -1.76 1.55
N ARG A 91 10.33 -0.50 1.66
CA ARG A 91 9.64 0.42 2.54
C ARG A 91 8.16 0.57 2.16
N ALA A 92 7.89 0.77 0.87
CA ALA A 92 6.51 0.93 0.41
C ALA A 92 5.71 -0.34 0.64
N ARG A 93 6.31 -1.51 0.44
CA ARG A 93 5.62 -2.78 0.69
C ARG A 93 5.26 -2.93 2.16
N GLY A 94 6.17 -2.52 3.06
CA GLY A 94 5.87 -2.55 4.48
C GLY A 94 4.74 -1.61 4.85
N LEU A 95 4.75 -0.40 4.30
CA LEU A 95 3.70 0.56 4.56
C LEU A 95 2.34 0.05 4.08
N ARG A 96 2.29 -0.59 2.92
CA ARG A 96 1.02 -1.09 2.41
C ARG A 96 0.44 -2.23 3.25
N GLN A 97 1.26 -2.94 4.01
CA GLN A 97 0.76 -4.00 4.89
C GLN A 97 -0.07 -3.45 6.04
N VAL A 98 0.13 -2.19 6.40
CA VAL A 98 -0.67 -1.54 7.44
C VAL A 98 -1.38 -0.32 6.85
N THR A 99 -1.98 -0.51 5.72
CA THR A 99 -2.58 0.57 4.95
C THR A 99 -3.78 1.19 5.67
N PRO A 100 -3.93 2.52 5.63
CA PRO A 100 -5.11 3.18 6.20
C PRO A 100 -6.25 3.34 5.21
N PHE A 101 -6.14 2.72 4.04
CA PHE A 101 -7.14 2.92 2.98
C PHE A 101 -8.28 1.91 2.98
N ALA A 102 -8.56 1.27 4.13
CA ALA A 102 -9.66 0.34 4.21
C ALA A 102 -10.98 1.03 3.88
N GLY A 103 -11.78 0.36 3.07
CA GLY A 103 -13.09 0.89 2.71
C GLY A 103 -13.11 1.93 1.61
N VAL A 104 -11.93 2.30 1.07
CA VAL A 104 -11.89 3.23 -0.05
C VAL A 104 -12.42 2.55 -1.32
N LEU A 105 -12.14 1.26 -1.47
CA LEU A 105 -12.67 0.48 -2.58
C LEU A 105 -13.91 -0.26 -2.11
N PHE A 106 -14.91 -0.36 -2.99
CA PHE A 106 -16.10 -1.16 -2.70
C PHE A 106 -15.73 -2.65 -2.78
N ASP A 107 -16.52 -3.48 -2.11
CA ASP A 107 -16.27 -4.92 -2.11
C ASP A 107 -16.21 -5.50 -3.51
N GLN A 108 -17.09 -5.03 -4.37
CA GLN A 108 -17.15 -5.48 -5.74
C GLN A 108 -15.87 -5.16 -6.49
N GLU A 109 -15.32 -3.96 -6.25
CA GLU A 109 -14.05 -3.55 -6.85
C GLU A 109 -12.91 -4.43 -6.37
N ARG A 110 -12.87 -4.71 -5.07
CA ARG A 110 -11.82 -5.54 -4.51
C ARG A 110 -11.87 -6.96 -5.07
N ARG A 111 -13.08 -7.50 -5.20
CA ARG A 111 -13.23 -8.84 -5.74
C ARG A 111 -12.75 -8.92 -7.19
N ALA A 112 -13.06 -7.91 -7.97
CA ALA A 112 -12.62 -7.87 -9.36
C ALA A 112 -11.09 -7.84 -9.46
N ILE A 113 -10.46 -7.09 -8.58
CA ILE A 113 -8.99 -7.01 -8.55
C ILE A 113 -8.40 -8.35 -8.16
N TYR A 114 -8.95 -9.00 -7.15
CA TYR A 114 -8.46 -10.29 -6.71
C TYR A 114 -8.59 -11.34 -7.82
N GLN A 115 -9.71 -11.30 -8.54
CA GLN A 115 -9.89 -12.22 -9.64
C GLN A 115 -8.89 -11.99 -10.75
N ALA A 116 -8.61 -10.74 -11.07
CA ALA A 116 -7.66 -10.41 -12.11
C ALA A 116 -6.25 -10.87 -11.72
N GLU A 117 -5.90 -10.72 -10.44
CA GLU A 117 -4.58 -11.17 -9.99
C GLU A 117 -4.45 -12.68 -9.99
N ARG A 118 -5.53 -13.39 -9.74
CA ARG A 118 -5.48 -14.84 -9.78
C ARG A 118 -5.34 -15.37 -11.19
N ALA A 119 -5.79 -14.63 -12.17
CA ALA A 119 -5.73 -15.05 -13.55
C ALA A 119 -4.35 -14.94 -14.16
N VAL A 120 -3.44 -14.28 -13.50
CA VAL A 120 -2.10 -14.05 -14.04
C VAL A 120 -1.13 -15.20 -13.74
#